data_037e048460a29efece2e45db9d47be8d
#
_entry.id   037e048460a29efece2e45db9d47be8d
#
_cell.length_a   1.000
_cell.length_b   1.000
_cell.length_c   1.000
_cell.angle_alpha   90.00
_cell.angle_beta   90.00
_cell.angle_gamma   90.00
#
_symmetry.space_group_name_H-M   'P 1'
#
loop_
_entity.id
_entity.type
_entity.pdbx_description
1 polymer ?
#
loop_
_entity_poly.entity_id
_entity_poly.type
_entity_poly.pdbx_seq_one_letter_code
_entity_poly.pdbx_strand_id
1 'polypeptide(L)'
;MYLIEQELRNQFAAATQTVDALFAHKDALAQALADVKSICVLGCGSSYSLAKSAATLLSQQAGIPATPIAAGDLLVNFPAYKRTLEHSAILLLSRSGATSEVVRAAALCKQQFGSRILSICTQAGAPVEAHTDLDLILPWAYDKAVCQTRTVSNLYIALLGLAYIAGGNDAGLQALKGLEAYSEPFCSQQEAALKELAQQPWTRAVVLADSGPAGLAEEGALAFKEICRRDSNHYHMLDVRHGPMVQINQDVLVIALVSSGDRALQAGLLADIAKKTSRLLVLD
;
A
#
# COMPACT_ATOMS: atom_id res chain seq x y z
N MET A 1 19.85 -3.96 18.08
CA MET A 1 18.58 -3.83 17.30
C MET A 1 18.87 -2.91 16.14
N TYR A 2 18.60 -3.33 14.91
CA TYR A 2 18.78 -2.49 13.73
C TYR A 2 17.71 -1.38 13.67
N LEU A 3 18.01 -0.27 13.00
CA LEU A 3 17.08 0.86 12.86
C LEU A 3 15.74 0.40 12.23
N ILE A 4 15.81 -0.35 11.15
CA ILE A 4 14.63 -0.89 10.46
C ILE A 4 13.76 -1.78 11.37
N GLU A 5 14.37 -2.54 12.28
CA GLU A 5 13.62 -3.35 13.25
C GLU A 5 12.90 -2.48 14.30
N GLN A 6 13.53 -1.38 14.73
CA GLN A 6 12.90 -0.43 15.65
C GLN A 6 11.69 0.26 14.99
N GLU A 7 11.84 0.65 13.73
CA GLU A 7 10.79 1.29 12.95
C GLU A 7 9.63 0.32 12.70
N LEU A 8 9.94 -0.94 12.34
CA LEU A 8 8.94 -1.98 12.17
C LEU A 8 8.14 -2.23 13.46
N ARG A 9 8.80 -2.35 14.62
CA ARG A 9 8.12 -2.57 15.91
C ARG A 9 7.28 -1.37 16.35
N ASN A 10 7.64 -0.16 15.95
CA ASN A 10 6.90 1.06 16.26
C ASN A 10 5.69 1.31 15.35
N GLN A 11 5.45 0.47 14.32
CA GLN A 11 4.41 0.71 13.32
C GLN A 11 3.00 0.83 13.91
N PHE A 12 2.69 0.09 14.98
CA PHE A 12 1.37 0.09 15.60
C PHE A 12 1.09 1.37 16.41
N ALA A 13 2.07 1.84 17.18
CA ALA A 13 1.96 3.13 17.86
C ALA A 13 1.80 4.28 16.86
N ALA A 14 2.48 4.19 15.71
CA ALA A 14 2.30 5.12 14.61
C ALA A 14 0.91 4.99 13.96
N ALA A 15 0.37 3.76 13.86
CA ALA A 15 -0.96 3.50 13.30
C ALA A 15 -2.07 4.19 14.10
N THR A 16 -1.99 4.17 15.45
CA THR A 16 -2.93 4.89 16.31
C THR A 16 -2.95 6.38 15.97
N GLN A 17 -1.78 7.01 15.85
CA GLN A 17 -1.69 8.43 15.49
C GLN A 17 -2.21 8.69 14.06
N THR A 18 -2.00 7.77 13.13
CA THR A 18 -2.53 7.87 11.75
C THR A 18 -4.05 7.83 11.76
N VAL A 19 -4.65 6.95 12.56
CA VAL A 19 -6.11 6.87 12.71
C VAL A 19 -6.65 8.15 13.34
N ASP A 20 -6.01 8.68 14.39
CA ASP A 20 -6.41 9.94 15.01
C ASP A 20 -6.36 11.11 14.03
N ALA A 21 -5.31 11.17 13.19
CA ALA A 21 -5.21 12.19 12.13
C ALA A 21 -6.33 12.07 11.09
N LEU A 22 -6.72 10.85 10.70
CA LEU A 22 -7.87 10.64 9.81
C LEU A 22 -9.17 11.20 10.42
N PHE A 23 -9.41 10.99 11.71
CA PHE A 23 -10.57 11.56 12.40
C PHE A 23 -10.49 13.08 12.50
N ALA A 24 -9.31 13.64 12.78
CA ALA A 24 -9.11 15.08 12.88
C ALA A 24 -9.33 15.80 11.52
N HIS A 25 -9.00 15.13 10.41
CA HIS A 25 -9.13 15.70 9.07
C HIS A 25 -10.35 15.17 8.30
N LYS A 26 -11.25 14.42 8.93
CA LYS A 26 -12.37 13.71 8.29
C LYS A 26 -13.18 14.62 7.37
N ASP A 27 -13.64 15.76 7.90
CA ASP A 27 -14.51 16.67 7.16
C ASP A 27 -13.80 17.32 5.97
N ALA A 28 -12.54 17.73 6.14
CA ALA A 28 -11.73 18.31 5.08
C ALA A 28 -11.47 17.28 3.96
N LEU A 29 -11.15 16.04 4.30
CA LEU A 29 -10.94 14.94 3.35
C LEU A 29 -12.24 14.59 2.62
N ALA A 30 -13.37 14.51 3.33
CA ALA A 30 -14.66 14.27 2.73
C ALA A 30 -15.05 15.39 1.76
N GLN A 31 -14.87 16.64 2.15
CA GLN A 31 -15.13 17.80 1.29
C GLN A 31 -14.23 17.81 0.05
N ALA A 32 -12.96 17.49 0.20
CA ALA A 32 -12.02 17.45 -0.91
C ALA A 32 -12.35 16.37 -1.95
N LEU A 33 -13.11 15.34 -1.56
CA LEU A 33 -13.50 14.22 -2.44
C LEU A 33 -14.98 14.22 -2.85
N ALA A 34 -15.80 15.12 -2.32
CA ALA A 34 -17.27 15.10 -2.48
C ALA A 34 -17.76 15.04 -3.93
N ASP A 35 -17.16 15.81 -4.83
CA ASP A 35 -17.58 15.92 -6.23
C ASP A 35 -16.62 15.24 -7.21
N VAL A 36 -15.68 14.46 -6.68
CA VAL A 36 -14.66 13.81 -7.51
C VAL A 36 -15.26 12.65 -8.27
N LYS A 37 -15.10 12.64 -9.60
CA LYS A 37 -15.62 11.60 -10.49
C LYS A 37 -14.64 10.48 -10.77
N SER A 38 -13.34 10.80 -10.70
CA SER A 38 -12.23 9.85 -10.84
C SER A 38 -10.98 10.36 -10.16
N ILE A 39 -10.10 9.46 -9.78
CA ILE A 39 -8.83 9.79 -9.11
C ILE A 39 -7.68 9.12 -9.84
N CYS A 40 -6.61 9.87 -10.13
CA CYS A 40 -5.31 9.30 -10.47
C CYS A 40 -4.44 9.26 -9.21
N VAL A 41 -3.95 8.09 -8.84
CA VAL A 41 -3.09 7.91 -7.66
C VAL A 41 -1.64 7.79 -8.13
N LEU A 42 -0.80 8.73 -7.73
CA LEU A 42 0.59 8.81 -8.18
C LEU A 42 1.57 8.45 -7.06
N GLY A 43 2.59 7.67 -7.40
CA GLY A 43 3.66 7.31 -6.49
C GLY A 43 4.87 6.75 -7.23
N CYS A 44 5.95 6.47 -6.50
CA CYS A 44 7.15 5.79 -7.00
C CYS A 44 7.55 4.66 -6.04
N GLY A 45 8.05 3.53 -6.56
CA GLY A 45 8.47 2.38 -5.74
C GLY A 45 7.34 1.91 -4.82
N SER A 46 7.62 1.76 -3.52
CA SER A 46 6.63 1.40 -2.49
C SER A 46 5.35 2.23 -2.55
N SER A 47 5.48 3.54 -2.78
CA SER A 47 4.32 4.42 -2.91
C SER A 47 3.51 4.13 -4.18
N TYR A 48 4.11 3.63 -5.26
CA TYR A 48 3.37 3.19 -6.44
C TYR A 48 2.66 1.84 -6.20
N SER A 49 3.29 0.91 -5.49
CA SER A 49 2.61 -0.32 -5.05
C SER A 49 1.38 0.01 -4.20
N LEU A 50 1.50 0.94 -3.26
CA LEU A 50 0.37 1.43 -2.46
C LEU A 50 -0.68 2.20 -3.30
N ALA A 51 -0.28 2.88 -4.38
CA ALA A 51 -1.23 3.52 -5.29
C ALA A 51 -2.17 2.50 -5.95
N LYS A 52 -1.71 1.28 -6.21
CA LYS A 52 -2.56 0.16 -6.70
C LYS A 52 -3.58 -0.26 -5.65
N SER A 53 -3.15 -0.39 -4.39
CA SER A 53 -4.07 -0.61 -3.27
C SER A 53 -5.10 0.51 -3.14
N ALA A 54 -4.65 1.77 -3.20
CA ALA A 54 -5.54 2.94 -3.10
C ALA A 54 -6.62 2.94 -4.19
N ALA A 55 -6.23 2.65 -5.43
CA ALA A 55 -7.18 2.59 -6.55
C ALA A 55 -8.27 1.55 -6.32
N THR A 56 -7.90 0.37 -5.85
CA THR A 56 -8.85 -0.68 -5.50
C THR A 56 -9.75 -0.29 -4.33
N LEU A 57 -9.18 0.25 -3.25
CA LEU A 57 -9.91 0.66 -2.05
C LEU A 57 -10.91 1.79 -2.35
N LEU A 58 -10.50 2.82 -3.10
CA LEU A 58 -11.39 3.93 -3.50
C LEU A 58 -12.54 3.43 -4.37
N SER A 59 -12.27 2.54 -5.30
CA SER A 59 -13.30 1.94 -6.15
C SER A 59 -14.29 1.10 -5.34
N GLN A 60 -13.79 0.28 -4.41
CA GLN A 60 -14.64 -0.66 -3.64
C GLN A 60 -15.40 0.04 -2.51
N GLN A 61 -14.78 0.96 -1.78
CA GLN A 61 -15.36 1.58 -0.59
C GLN A 61 -16.14 2.85 -0.90
N ALA A 62 -15.71 3.61 -1.92
CA ALA A 62 -16.30 4.90 -2.26
C ALA A 62 -17.02 4.91 -3.62
N GLY A 63 -16.90 3.84 -4.43
CA GLY A 63 -17.43 3.83 -5.78
C GLY A 63 -16.73 4.82 -6.72
N ILE A 64 -15.58 5.36 -6.35
CA ILE A 64 -14.82 6.32 -7.14
C ILE A 64 -13.83 5.55 -8.02
N PRO A 65 -13.98 5.55 -9.36
CA PRO A 65 -12.98 4.97 -10.25
C PRO A 65 -11.61 5.58 -10.01
N ALA A 66 -10.59 4.75 -9.81
CA ALA A 66 -9.25 5.26 -9.56
C ALA A 66 -8.20 4.50 -10.39
N THR A 67 -7.19 5.23 -10.87
CA THR A 67 -6.14 4.72 -11.73
C THR A 67 -4.79 4.95 -11.06
N PRO A 68 -4.03 3.87 -10.74
CA PRO A 68 -2.68 4.02 -10.23
C PRO A 68 -1.72 4.32 -11.38
N ILE A 69 -0.86 5.33 -11.23
CA ILE A 69 0.11 5.72 -12.24
C ILE A 69 1.47 5.90 -11.59
N ALA A 70 2.51 5.25 -12.12
CA ALA A 70 3.88 5.52 -11.71
C ALA A 70 4.27 6.95 -12.14
N ALA A 71 4.71 7.78 -11.21
CA ALA A 71 4.99 9.19 -11.49
C ALA A 71 6.09 9.37 -12.55
N GLY A 72 7.08 8.46 -12.58
CA GLY A 72 8.11 8.45 -13.62
C GLY A 72 7.55 8.14 -15.02
N ASP A 73 6.66 7.15 -15.12
CA ASP A 73 6.02 6.81 -16.39
C ASP A 73 5.12 7.94 -16.89
N LEU A 74 4.38 8.58 -15.98
CA LEU A 74 3.59 9.76 -16.31
C LEU A 74 4.45 10.87 -16.95
N LEU A 75 5.63 11.15 -16.39
CA LEU A 75 6.51 12.20 -16.91
C LEU A 75 7.06 11.84 -18.30
N VAL A 76 7.43 10.58 -18.52
CA VAL A 76 7.98 10.10 -19.79
C VAL A 76 6.90 10.06 -20.88
N ASN A 77 5.69 9.62 -20.51
CA ASN A 77 4.60 9.35 -21.44
C ASN A 77 3.40 10.28 -21.25
N PHE A 78 3.61 11.50 -20.80
CA PHE A 78 2.55 12.45 -20.46
C PHE A 78 1.41 12.57 -21.49
N PRO A 79 1.68 12.62 -22.82
CA PRO A 79 0.61 12.69 -23.82
C PRO A 79 -0.39 11.52 -23.74
N ALA A 80 0.05 10.32 -23.34
CA ALA A 80 -0.82 9.16 -23.21
C ALA A 80 -1.80 9.27 -22.03
N TYR A 81 -1.43 10.02 -20.99
CA TYR A 81 -2.23 10.18 -19.76
C TYR A 81 -3.17 11.39 -19.77
N LYS A 82 -3.05 12.31 -20.75
CA LYS A 82 -3.80 13.58 -20.75
C LYS A 82 -5.29 13.42 -20.52
N ARG A 83 -5.95 12.53 -21.25
CA ARG A 83 -7.41 12.32 -21.12
C ARG A 83 -7.83 11.83 -19.74
N THR A 84 -7.03 10.97 -19.12
CA THR A 84 -7.30 10.44 -17.79
C THR A 84 -7.09 11.54 -16.73
N LEU A 85 -6.01 12.31 -16.85
CA LEU A 85 -5.65 13.36 -15.89
C LEU A 85 -6.59 14.56 -15.93
N GLU A 86 -7.02 14.96 -17.12
CA GLU A 86 -7.88 16.14 -17.35
C GLU A 86 -9.20 16.11 -16.55
N HIS A 87 -9.71 14.90 -16.28
CA HIS A 87 -10.99 14.70 -15.61
C HIS A 87 -10.86 14.09 -14.23
N SER A 88 -9.64 13.95 -13.71
CA SER A 88 -9.36 13.30 -12.43
C SER A 88 -8.83 14.27 -11.40
N ALA A 89 -9.23 14.05 -10.14
CA ALA A 89 -8.42 14.52 -9.01
C ALA A 89 -7.15 13.68 -8.91
N ILE A 90 -6.12 14.25 -8.31
CA ILE A 90 -4.84 13.59 -8.13
C ILE A 90 -4.62 13.30 -6.65
N LEU A 91 -4.28 12.07 -6.32
CA LEU A 91 -3.80 11.68 -4.98
C LEU A 91 -2.32 11.32 -5.08
N LEU A 92 -1.48 12.04 -4.36
CA LEU A 92 -0.04 11.83 -4.33
C LEU A 92 0.35 11.03 -3.10
N LEU A 93 1.18 10.01 -3.30
CA LEU A 93 1.74 9.22 -2.21
C LEU A 93 3.27 9.37 -2.22
N SER A 94 3.84 9.79 -1.08
CA SER A 94 5.29 9.91 -0.96
C SER A 94 5.71 9.89 0.51
N ARG A 95 6.73 9.08 0.88
CA ARG A 95 7.30 9.17 2.22
C ARG A 95 7.85 10.57 2.50
N SER A 96 8.73 11.06 1.64
CA SER A 96 9.44 12.32 1.87
C SER A 96 8.68 13.57 1.40
N GLY A 97 7.67 13.41 0.54
CA GLY A 97 7.06 14.53 -0.18
C GLY A 97 8.03 15.28 -1.12
N ALA A 98 9.25 14.76 -1.29
CA ALA A 98 10.32 15.39 -2.06
C ALA A 98 10.80 14.54 -3.25
N THR A 99 10.16 13.41 -3.54
CA THR A 99 10.47 12.58 -4.72
C THR A 99 10.31 13.42 -5.98
N SER A 100 11.38 13.59 -6.74
CA SER A 100 11.44 14.52 -7.87
C SER A 100 10.35 14.26 -8.93
N GLU A 101 10.08 12.97 -9.21
CA GLU A 101 9.07 12.56 -10.17
C GLU A 101 7.65 12.93 -9.67
N VAL A 102 7.37 12.73 -8.39
CA VAL A 102 6.07 13.05 -7.79
C VAL A 102 5.85 14.57 -7.79
N VAL A 103 6.84 15.35 -7.36
CA VAL A 103 6.77 16.82 -7.35
C VAL A 103 6.58 17.39 -8.76
N ARG A 104 7.36 16.89 -9.74
CA ARG A 104 7.23 17.34 -11.14
C ARG A 104 5.91 16.92 -11.76
N ALA A 105 5.40 15.73 -11.47
CA ALA A 105 4.10 15.27 -11.93
C ALA A 105 2.97 16.12 -11.34
N ALA A 106 3.03 16.46 -10.05
CA ALA A 106 2.08 17.35 -9.41
C ALA A 106 2.06 18.73 -10.07
N ALA A 107 3.24 19.35 -10.24
CA ALA A 107 3.39 20.65 -10.92
C ALA A 107 2.80 20.61 -12.33
N LEU A 108 3.08 19.55 -13.08
CA LEU A 108 2.60 19.38 -14.45
C LEU A 108 1.07 19.24 -14.50
N CYS A 109 0.46 18.43 -13.63
CA CYS A 109 -1.00 18.28 -13.55
C CYS A 109 -1.67 19.60 -13.14
N LYS A 110 -1.09 20.32 -12.17
CA LYS A 110 -1.61 21.62 -11.74
C LYS A 110 -1.56 22.65 -12.86
N GLN A 111 -0.43 22.73 -13.57
CA GLN A 111 -0.21 23.67 -14.66
C GLN A 111 -1.10 23.40 -15.88
N GLN A 112 -1.25 22.12 -16.26
CA GLN A 112 -1.95 21.77 -17.51
C GLN A 112 -3.48 21.72 -17.35
N PHE A 113 -3.97 21.31 -16.17
CA PHE A 113 -5.40 21.03 -15.98
C PHE A 113 -6.01 21.75 -14.78
N GLY A 114 -5.22 22.47 -13.96
CA GLY A 114 -5.72 23.02 -12.71
C GLY A 114 -6.22 21.95 -11.75
N SER A 115 -5.68 20.73 -11.84
CA SER A 115 -6.15 19.55 -11.09
C SER A 115 -6.30 19.83 -9.60
N ARG A 116 -7.36 19.27 -8.99
CA ARG A 116 -7.43 19.16 -7.53
C ARG A 116 -6.44 18.09 -7.10
N ILE A 117 -5.50 18.46 -6.21
CA ILE A 117 -4.41 17.58 -5.80
C ILE A 117 -4.40 17.43 -4.28
N LEU A 118 -4.51 16.19 -3.82
CA LEU A 118 -4.33 15.80 -2.42
C LEU A 118 -3.00 15.08 -2.28
N SER A 119 -2.35 15.21 -1.13
CA SER A 119 -1.18 14.37 -0.80
C SER A 119 -1.33 13.65 0.53
N ILE A 120 -0.70 12.47 0.62
CA ILE A 120 -0.40 11.79 1.88
C ILE A 120 1.10 11.60 1.93
N CYS A 121 1.75 12.26 2.88
CA CYS A 121 3.20 12.14 3.07
C CYS A 121 3.56 12.19 4.55
N THR A 122 4.85 11.97 4.87
CA THR A 122 5.29 11.87 6.27
C THR A 122 6.12 13.06 6.73
N GLN A 123 6.34 14.05 5.86
CA GLN A 123 7.13 15.23 6.21
C GLN A 123 6.39 16.52 5.88
N ALA A 124 6.30 17.41 6.86
CA ALA A 124 5.75 18.75 6.69
C ALA A 124 6.77 19.69 6.03
N GLY A 125 6.28 20.67 5.27
CA GLY A 125 7.12 21.60 4.52
C GLY A 125 7.80 20.95 3.32
N ALA A 126 7.28 19.83 2.85
CA ALA A 126 7.85 19.10 1.74
C ALA A 126 7.57 19.81 0.39
N PRO A 127 8.47 19.67 -0.61
CA PRO A 127 8.30 20.34 -1.92
C PRO A 127 6.97 20.05 -2.63
N VAL A 128 6.33 18.91 -2.36
CA VAL A 128 5.05 18.54 -2.97
C VAL A 128 3.92 19.49 -2.54
N GLU A 129 3.97 20.02 -1.33
CA GLU A 129 2.93 20.91 -0.75
C GLU A 129 2.74 22.21 -1.55
N ALA A 130 3.75 22.65 -2.31
CA ALA A 130 3.63 23.81 -3.21
C ALA A 130 2.62 23.59 -4.35
N HIS A 131 2.17 22.36 -4.57
CA HIS A 131 1.31 21.97 -5.70
C HIS A 131 0.00 21.33 -5.27
N THR A 132 -0.22 21.14 -3.97
CA THR A 132 -1.39 20.46 -3.41
C THR A 132 -2.45 21.43 -2.92
N ASP A 133 -3.68 20.96 -2.82
CA ASP A 133 -4.81 21.71 -2.25
C ASP A 133 -5.13 21.24 -0.83
N LEU A 134 -4.72 19.99 -0.48
CA LEU A 134 -4.87 19.42 0.86
C LEU A 134 -3.79 18.36 1.10
N ASP A 135 -3.17 18.42 2.27
CA ASP A 135 -2.13 17.47 2.68
C ASP A 135 -2.52 16.75 3.97
N LEU A 136 -2.41 15.44 3.96
CA LEU A 136 -2.43 14.60 5.16
C LEU A 136 -0.99 14.24 5.53
N ILE A 137 -0.44 14.91 6.55
CA ILE A 137 0.94 14.75 6.98
C ILE A 137 1.01 13.80 8.17
N LEU A 138 1.85 12.76 8.06
CA LEU A 138 1.99 11.69 9.05
C LEU A 138 3.43 11.61 9.61
N PRO A 139 3.91 12.59 10.38
CA PRO A 139 5.34 12.69 10.75
C PRO A 139 5.81 11.52 11.63
N TRP A 140 4.94 10.92 12.40
CA TRP A 140 5.21 9.73 13.21
C TRP A 140 5.50 8.48 12.38
N ALA A 141 5.04 8.45 11.13
CA ALA A 141 5.21 7.34 10.21
C ALA A 141 6.51 7.39 9.39
N TYR A 142 7.32 8.44 9.55
CA TYR A 142 8.57 8.60 8.79
C TYR A 142 9.61 7.56 9.18
N ASP A 143 10.07 6.77 8.20
CA ASP A 143 11.21 5.87 8.34
C ASP A 143 12.49 6.57 7.93
N LYS A 144 13.51 6.52 8.81
CA LYS A 144 14.87 6.96 8.52
C LYS A 144 15.67 5.89 7.77
N ALA A 145 15.28 4.62 7.93
CA ALA A 145 15.86 3.53 7.15
C ALA A 145 15.58 3.73 5.66
N VAL A 146 16.48 3.23 4.81
CA VAL A 146 16.33 3.32 3.34
C VAL A 146 15.07 2.57 2.91
N CYS A 147 14.93 1.31 3.34
CA CYS A 147 13.75 0.50 3.07
C CYS A 147 12.62 0.90 4.03
N GLN A 148 11.45 1.11 3.49
CA GLN A 148 10.29 1.55 4.25
C GLN A 148 9.61 0.37 4.95
N THR A 149 9.16 0.56 6.18
CA THR A 149 8.40 -0.41 6.97
C THR A 149 7.18 0.24 7.60
N ARG A 150 7.37 1.00 8.67
CA ARG A 150 6.32 1.76 9.35
C ARG A 150 5.61 2.74 8.42
N THR A 151 6.35 3.39 7.51
CA THR A 151 5.76 4.27 6.49
C THR A 151 4.75 3.52 5.62
N VAL A 152 5.11 2.33 5.12
CA VAL A 152 4.22 1.52 4.27
C VAL A 152 2.91 1.19 4.99
N SER A 153 3.01 0.65 6.21
CA SER A 153 1.84 0.29 7.02
C SER A 153 0.92 1.49 7.25
N ASN A 154 1.51 2.64 7.60
CA ASN A 154 0.74 3.84 7.94
C ASN A 154 0.15 4.55 6.71
N LEU A 155 0.85 4.57 5.58
CA LEU A 155 0.27 5.04 4.32
C LEU A 155 -0.89 4.15 3.89
N TYR A 156 -0.78 2.83 4.04
CA TYR A 156 -1.88 1.91 3.72
C TYR A 156 -3.10 2.15 4.61
N ILE A 157 -2.91 2.33 5.93
CA ILE A 157 -3.99 2.67 6.88
C ILE A 157 -4.63 4.00 6.49
N ALA A 158 -3.83 5.01 6.15
CA ALA A 158 -4.33 6.31 5.70
C ALA A 158 -5.17 6.20 4.42
N LEU A 159 -4.75 5.37 3.46
CA LEU A 159 -5.49 5.11 2.23
C LEU A 159 -6.82 4.37 2.47
N LEU A 160 -6.80 3.38 3.36
CA LEU A 160 -8.02 2.65 3.75
C LEU A 160 -9.00 3.60 4.46
N GLY A 161 -8.50 4.40 5.40
CA GLY A 161 -9.33 5.41 6.08
C GLY A 161 -9.87 6.49 5.13
N LEU A 162 -9.04 6.96 4.19
CA LEU A 162 -9.47 7.89 3.14
C LEU A 162 -10.60 7.29 2.28
N ALA A 163 -10.48 6.01 1.91
CA ALA A 163 -11.51 5.33 1.13
C ALA A 163 -12.82 5.17 1.94
N TYR A 164 -12.74 4.87 3.24
CA TYR A 164 -13.91 4.85 4.12
C TYR A 164 -14.56 6.23 4.27
N ILE A 165 -13.77 7.29 4.44
CA ILE A 165 -14.26 8.67 4.51
C ILE A 165 -14.98 9.04 3.22
N ALA A 166 -14.35 8.80 2.08
CA ALA A 166 -14.90 9.11 0.77
C ALA A 166 -16.21 8.34 0.48
N GLY A 167 -16.32 7.11 0.99
CA GLY A 167 -17.50 6.26 0.85
C GLY A 167 -18.57 6.44 1.93
N GLY A 168 -18.33 7.31 2.93
CA GLY A 168 -19.25 7.50 4.07
C GLY A 168 -19.33 6.27 4.99
N ASN A 169 -18.33 5.39 4.99
CA ASN A 169 -18.29 4.19 5.81
C ASN A 169 -17.70 4.48 7.21
N ASP A 170 -18.51 5.11 8.06
CA ASP A 170 -18.11 5.44 9.42
C ASP A 170 -17.79 4.22 10.28
N ALA A 171 -18.49 3.11 10.07
CA ALA A 171 -18.23 1.87 10.79
C ALA A 171 -16.83 1.30 10.46
N GLY A 172 -16.45 1.31 9.18
CA GLY A 172 -15.12 0.91 8.73
C GLY A 172 -14.04 1.83 9.31
N LEU A 173 -14.27 3.14 9.28
CA LEU A 173 -13.33 4.10 9.86
C LEU A 173 -13.17 3.91 11.39
N GLN A 174 -14.26 3.67 12.12
CA GLN A 174 -14.21 3.38 13.56
C GLN A 174 -13.48 2.07 13.87
N ALA A 175 -13.62 1.05 13.03
CA ALA A 175 -12.94 -0.23 13.21
C ALA A 175 -11.40 -0.09 13.20
N LEU A 176 -10.85 0.92 12.50
CA LEU A 176 -9.40 1.18 12.50
C LEU A 176 -8.84 1.53 13.89
N LYS A 177 -9.66 2.06 14.81
CA LYS A 177 -9.25 2.33 16.20
C LYS A 177 -8.90 1.06 16.98
N GLY A 178 -9.36 -0.10 16.53
CA GLY A 178 -9.07 -1.38 17.15
C GLY A 178 -7.71 -1.98 16.78
N LEU A 179 -6.98 -1.41 15.82
CA LEU A 179 -5.73 -1.98 15.31
C LEU A 179 -4.66 -2.16 16.40
N GLU A 180 -4.56 -1.24 17.34
CA GLU A 180 -3.57 -1.32 18.42
C GLU A 180 -3.79 -2.57 19.31
N ALA A 181 -5.03 -2.95 19.56
CA ALA A 181 -5.35 -4.12 20.38
C ALA A 181 -4.86 -5.45 19.79
N TYR A 182 -4.68 -5.50 18.47
CA TYR A 182 -4.17 -6.70 17.78
C TYR A 182 -2.65 -6.73 17.65
N SER A 183 -1.96 -5.64 17.91
CA SER A 183 -0.54 -5.47 17.60
C SER A 183 0.37 -6.41 18.38
N GLU A 184 0.33 -6.34 19.71
CA GLU A 184 1.19 -7.15 20.56
C GLU A 184 0.83 -8.66 20.52
N PRO A 185 -0.45 -9.06 20.61
CA PRO A 185 -0.82 -10.47 20.45
C PRO A 185 -0.37 -11.04 19.11
N PHE A 186 -0.54 -10.31 18.02
CA PHE A 186 -0.10 -10.78 16.69
C PHE A 186 1.41 -10.93 16.63
N CYS A 187 2.18 -9.92 17.05
CA CYS A 187 3.64 -9.98 17.04
C CYS A 187 4.17 -11.11 17.91
N SER A 188 3.68 -11.25 19.15
CA SER A 188 4.15 -12.28 20.06
C SER A 188 3.82 -13.70 19.60
N GLN A 189 2.66 -13.90 18.97
CA GLN A 189 2.26 -15.21 18.44
C GLN A 189 3.01 -15.58 17.16
N GLN A 190 3.25 -14.62 16.28
CA GLN A 190 3.81 -14.89 14.96
C GLN A 190 5.34 -14.82 14.91
N GLU A 191 5.99 -14.11 15.84
CA GLU A 191 7.44 -13.85 15.76
C GLU A 191 8.26 -15.16 15.76
N ALA A 192 7.90 -16.14 16.57
CA ALA A 192 8.60 -17.42 16.62
C ALA A 192 8.47 -18.20 15.31
N ALA A 193 7.25 -18.31 14.78
CA ALA A 193 6.99 -18.99 13.51
C ALA A 193 7.66 -18.29 12.33
N LEU A 194 7.65 -16.95 12.30
CA LEU A 194 8.32 -16.17 11.28
C LEU A 194 9.85 -16.33 11.32
N LYS A 195 10.44 -16.38 12.52
CA LYS A 195 11.88 -16.64 12.70
C LYS A 195 12.26 -18.05 12.23
N GLU A 196 11.48 -19.06 12.57
CA GLU A 196 11.70 -20.43 12.12
C GLU A 196 11.63 -20.50 10.58
N LEU A 197 10.60 -19.91 10.00
CA LEU A 197 10.43 -19.86 8.54
C LEU A 197 11.58 -19.12 7.85
N ALA A 198 12.04 -18.00 8.41
CA ALA A 198 13.14 -17.22 7.86
C ALA A 198 14.48 -17.96 7.87
N GLN A 199 14.68 -18.91 8.79
CA GLN A 199 15.90 -19.73 8.88
C GLN A 199 15.91 -20.91 7.90
N GLN A 200 14.80 -21.23 7.28
CA GLN A 200 14.75 -22.31 6.29
C GLN A 200 15.51 -21.91 5.00
N PRO A 201 16.07 -22.90 4.28
CA PRO A 201 16.88 -22.63 3.08
C PRO A 201 16.02 -22.31 1.84
N TRP A 202 15.30 -21.19 1.85
CA TRP A 202 14.62 -20.69 0.67
C TRP A 202 15.51 -19.72 -0.11
N THR A 203 15.36 -19.65 -1.43
CA THR A 203 16.17 -18.81 -2.33
C THR A 203 15.39 -17.66 -2.95
N ARG A 204 14.08 -17.79 -3.03
CA ARG A 204 13.18 -16.77 -3.58
C ARG A 204 11.86 -16.73 -2.82
N ALA A 205 11.13 -15.62 -2.95
CA ALA A 205 9.83 -15.45 -2.33
C ALA A 205 8.74 -15.15 -3.38
N VAL A 206 7.52 -15.59 -3.08
CA VAL A 206 6.30 -15.22 -3.83
C VAL A 206 5.29 -14.72 -2.81
N VAL A 207 4.76 -13.52 -3.04
CA VAL A 207 3.72 -12.93 -2.20
C VAL A 207 2.42 -12.86 -2.98
N LEU A 208 1.36 -13.40 -2.39
CA LEU A 208 0.05 -13.53 -3.03
C LEU A 208 -0.98 -12.69 -2.27
N ALA A 209 -1.73 -11.88 -3.00
CA ALA A 209 -2.89 -11.18 -2.46
C ALA A 209 -3.83 -10.74 -3.58
N ASP A 210 -5.07 -10.49 -3.22
CA ASP A 210 -6.07 -9.90 -4.09
C ASP A 210 -6.62 -8.60 -3.51
N SER A 211 -7.36 -7.83 -4.32
CA SER A 211 -8.10 -6.65 -3.89
C SER A 211 -7.20 -5.57 -3.27
N GLY A 212 -7.64 -4.89 -2.19
CA GLY A 212 -6.87 -3.86 -1.51
C GLY A 212 -5.46 -4.29 -1.08
N PRO A 213 -5.25 -5.48 -0.49
CA PRO A 213 -3.93 -5.99 -0.14
C PRO A 213 -2.98 -6.30 -1.32
N ALA A 214 -3.44 -6.31 -2.58
CA ALA A 214 -2.57 -6.65 -3.72
C ALA A 214 -1.34 -5.73 -3.84
N GLY A 215 -1.48 -4.44 -3.58
CA GLY A 215 -0.35 -3.52 -3.54
C GLY A 215 0.59 -3.77 -2.35
N LEU A 216 0.09 -4.25 -1.22
CA LEU A 216 0.94 -4.71 -0.11
C LEU A 216 1.72 -5.97 -0.47
N ALA A 217 1.14 -6.89 -1.25
CA ALA A 217 1.88 -8.06 -1.75
C ALA A 217 3.02 -7.64 -2.68
N GLU A 218 2.78 -6.65 -3.55
CA GLU A 218 3.82 -6.08 -4.41
C GLU A 218 4.93 -5.43 -3.58
N GLU A 219 4.55 -4.64 -2.58
CA GLU A 219 5.49 -4.02 -1.64
C GLU A 219 6.28 -5.06 -0.85
N GLY A 220 5.62 -6.11 -0.35
CA GLY A 220 6.28 -7.22 0.33
C GLY A 220 7.32 -7.91 -0.57
N ALA A 221 7.00 -8.10 -1.85
CA ALA A 221 7.97 -8.61 -2.81
C ALA A 221 9.12 -7.63 -3.06
N LEU A 222 8.86 -6.32 -3.07
CA LEU A 222 9.91 -5.30 -3.16
C LEU A 222 10.81 -5.33 -1.92
N ALA A 223 10.25 -5.43 -0.71
CA ALA A 223 10.98 -5.52 0.54
C ALA A 223 11.94 -6.74 0.59
N PHE A 224 11.54 -7.90 0.04
CA PHE A 224 12.45 -9.05 -0.10
C PHE A 224 13.66 -8.73 -0.97
N LYS A 225 13.49 -7.97 -2.05
CA LYS A 225 14.61 -7.54 -2.92
C LYS A 225 15.53 -6.56 -2.21
N GLU A 226 14.96 -5.57 -1.53
CA GLU A 226 15.71 -4.49 -0.91
C GLU A 226 16.42 -4.92 0.37
N ILE A 227 15.72 -5.64 1.26
CA ILE A 227 16.20 -6.00 2.60
C ILE A 227 16.96 -7.32 2.56
N CYS A 228 16.36 -8.37 2.00
CA CYS A 228 16.93 -9.71 1.99
C CYS A 228 17.84 -9.97 0.79
N ARG A 229 17.81 -9.12 -0.24
CA ARG A 229 18.51 -9.29 -1.53
C ARG A 229 18.19 -10.66 -2.16
N ARG A 230 16.91 -11.05 -2.07
CA ARG A 230 16.37 -12.30 -2.63
C ARG A 230 15.42 -11.99 -3.77
N ASP A 231 15.44 -12.82 -4.79
CA ASP A 231 14.45 -12.76 -5.85
C ASP A 231 13.06 -12.95 -5.27
N SER A 232 12.14 -12.12 -5.74
CA SER A 232 10.77 -12.18 -5.28
C SER A 232 9.79 -11.66 -6.35
N ASN A 233 8.58 -12.19 -6.31
CA ASN A 233 7.49 -11.75 -7.17
C ASN A 233 6.21 -11.66 -6.36
N HIS A 234 5.25 -10.90 -6.86
CA HIS A 234 3.89 -10.89 -6.36
C HIS A 234 2.92 -11.29 -7.48
N TYR A 235 1.80 -11.89 -7.09
CA TYR A 235 0.73 -12.24 -8.02
C TYR A 235 -0.63 -12.16 -7.32
N HIS A 236 -1.69 -12.01 -8.11
CA HIS A 236 -3.02 -12.30 -7.63
C HIS A 236 -3.17 -13.79 -7.31
N MET A 237 -3.99 -14.10 -6.29
CA MET A 237 -4.09 -15.45 -5.74
C MET A 237 -4.30 -16.49 -6.84
N LEU A 238 -5.44 -16.44 -7.52
CA LEU A 238 -5.75 -17.47 -8.53
C LEU A 238 -4.92 -17.33 -9.82
N ASP A 239 -4.48 -16.10 -10.12
CA ASP A 239 -3.71 -15.82 -11.34
C ASP A 239 -2.33 -16.49 -11.33
N VAL A 240 -1.77 -16.79 -10.16
CA VAL A 240 -0.51 -17.55 -10.05
C VAL A 240 -0.56 -18.90 -10.78
N ARG A 241 -1.76 -19.50 -10.92
CA ARG A 241 -1.97 -20.75 -11.68
C ARG A 241 -1.70 -20.62 -13.18
N HIS A 242 -1.78 -19.40 -13.71
CA HIS A 242 -1.68 -19.12 -15.15
C HIS A 242 -0.23 -18.82 -15.58
N GLY A 243 0.69 -19.69 -15.19
CA GLY A 243 2.12 -19.65 -15.55
C GLY A 243 3.05 -19.63 -14.33
N PRO A 244 2.99 -18.64 -13.44
CA PRO A 244 3.96 -18.49 -12.34
C PRO A 244 4.09 -19.69 -11.41
N MET A 245 3.02 -20.47 -11.23
CA MET A 245 3.02 -21.67 -10.38
C MET A 245 4.07 -22.73 -10.77
N VAL A 246 4.57 -22.73 -12.01
CA VAL A 246 5.64 -23.66 -12.43
C VAL A 246 6.95 -23.36 -11.69
N GLN A 247 7.14 -22.14 -11.19
CA GLN A 247 8.33 -21.74 -10.45
C GLN A 247 8.26 -22.06 -8.96
N ILE A 248 7.07 -22.40 -8.45
CA ILE A 248 6.89 -22.76 -7.03
C ILE A 248 7.38 -24.19 -6.83
N ASN A 249 8.38 -24.35 -5.97
CA ASN A 249 8.99 -25.61 -5.58
C ASN A 249 9.52 -25.49 -4.13
N GLN A 250 10.22 -26.49 -3.64
CA GLN A 250 10.73 -26.53 -2.26
C GLN A 250 11.72 -25.39 -1.91
N ASP A 251 12.25 -24.66 -2.88
CA ASP A 251 13.16 -23.53 -2.63
C ASP A 251 12.44 -22.17 -2.56
N VAL A 252 11.11 -22.17 -2.65
CA VAL A 252 10.29 -20.95 -2.68
C VAL A 252 9.53 -20.77 -1.38
N LEU A 253 9.72 -19.63 -0.73
CA LEU A 253 8.85 -19.14 0.33
C LEU A 253 7.61 -18.50 -0.30
N VAL A 254 6.43 -18.98 0.04
CA VAL A 254 5.16 -18.38 -0.38
C VAL A 254 4.48 -17.73 0.82
N ILE A 255 4.10 -16.46 0.66
CA ILE A 255 3.30 -15.71 1.64
C ILE A 255 1.97 -15.39 0.97
N ALA A 256 0.87 -15.80 1.55
CA ALA A 256 -0.48 -15.56 1.05
C ALA A 256 -1.28 -14.70 2.03
N LEU A 257 -1.71 -13.52 1.57
CA LEU A 257 -2.64 -12.65 2.30
C LEU A 257 -4.06 -13.03 1.87
N VAL A 258 -4.77 -13.75 2.71
CA VAL A 258 -6.11 -14.24 2.42
C VAL A 258 -7.13 -13.13 2.67
N SER A 259 -8.10 -13.01 1.79
CA SER A 259 -9.18 -12.02 1.91
C SER A 259 -10.48 -12.67 2.41
N SER A 260 -11.45 -11.83 2.76
CA SER A 260 -12.81 -12.28 3.14
C SER A 260 -13.66 -12.79 1.95
N GLY A 261 -13.07 -12.84 0.74
CA GLY A 261 -13.75 -13.32 -0.46
C GLY A 261 -14.05 -14.83 -0.45
N ASP A 262 -14.14 -15.44 -1.63
CA ASP A 262 -14.44 -16.87 -1.75
C ASP A 262 -13.35 -17.74 -1.11
N ARG A 263 -13.63 -18.24 0.08
CA ARG A 263 -12.72 -19.05 0.90
C ARG A 263 -12.43 -20.42 0.25
N ALA A 264 -13.37 -20.99 -0.50
CA ALA A 264 -13.18 -22.28 -1.12
C ALA A 264 -12.16 -22.20 -2.27
N LEU A 265 -12.25 -21.16 -3.09
CA LEU A 265 -11.28 -20.90 -4.16
C LEU A 265 -9.86 -20.65 -3.61
N GLN A 266 -9.76 -19.84 -2.56
CA GLN A 266 -8.48 -19.56 -1.90
C GLN A 266 -7.88 -20.82 -1.26
N ALA A 267 -8.66 -21.58 -0.51
CA ALA A 267 -8.22 -22.84 0.11
C ALA A 267 -7.77 -23.87 -0.93
N GLY A 268 -8.50 -23.98 -2.06
CA GLY A 268 -8.11 -24.84 -3.17
C GLY A 268 -6.76 -24.49 -3.77
N LEU A 269 -6.48 -23.17 -3.93
CA LEU A 269 -5.15 -22.72 -4.36
C LEU A 269 -4.05 -23.05 -3.34
N LEU A 270 -4.29 -22.73 -2.07
CA LEU A 270 -3.31 -22.96 -1.01
C LEU A 270 -2.98 -24.46 -0.88
N ALA A 271 -3.97 -25.35 -1.04
CA ALA A 271 -3.74 -26.79 -1.08
C ALA A 271 -2.88 -27.22 -2.27
N ASP A 272 -3.02 -26.58 -3.45
CA ASP A 272 -2.15 -26.86 -4.59
C ASP A 272 -0.72 -26.35 -4.37
N ILE A 273 -0.54 -25.21 -3.73
CA ILE A 273 0.78 -24.66 -3.38
C ILE A 273 1.45 -25.55 -2.33
N ALA A 274 0.71 -26.00 -1.31
CA ALA A 274 1.24 -26.86 -0.25
C ALA A 274 1.79 -28.21 -0.75
N LYS A 275 1.33 -28.69 -1.92
CA LYS A 275 1.91 -29.86 -2.59
C LYS A 275 3.29 -29.59 -3.20
N LYS A 276 3.64 -28.31 -3.40
CA LYS A 276 4.88 -27.89 -4.08
C LYS A 276 5.95 -27.38 -3.13
N THR A 277 5.55 -26.72 -2.06
CA THR A 277 6.45 -26.20 -1.02
C THR A 277 5.83 -26.35 0.36
N SER A 278 6.68 -26.72 1.34
CA SER A 278 6.32 -26.68 2.76
C SER A 278 6.49 -25.28 3.37
N ARG A 279 7.07 -24.35 2.63
CA ARG A 279 7.34 -22.96 3.06
C ARG A 279 6.20 -22.05 2.65
N LEU A 280 5.02 -22.33 3.20
CA LEU A 280 3.80 -21.56 2.96
C LEU A 280 3.36 -20.88 4.25
N LEU A 281 3.39 -19.55 4.26
CA LEU A 281 2.81 -18.72 5.31
C LEU A 281 1.46 -18.17 4.82
N VAL A 282 0.41 -18.40 5.60
CA VAL A 282 -0.92 -17.87 5.32
C VAL A 282 -1.27 -16.87 6.40
N LEU A 283 -1.59 -15.65 5.98
CA LEU A 283 -2.08 -14.55 6.82
C LEU A 283 -3.56 -14.32 6.49
N ASP A 284 -4.42 -14.53 7.50
CA ASP A 284 -5.88 -14.47 7.40
C ASP A 284 -6.47 -13.41 8.33
#